data_30d7192647dc3dfb19bbd5dceb5a79a1
#
_entry.id   30d7192647dc3dfb19bbd5dceb5a79a1
#
_cell.length_a   1.000
_cell.length_b   1.000
_cell.length_c   1.000
_cell.angle_alpha   90.00
_cell.angle_beta   90.00
_cell.angle_gamma   90.00
#
_symmetry.space_group_name_H-M   'P 1'
#
loop_
_entity.id
_entity.type
_entity.pdbx_description
1 polymer ?
#
loop_
_entity_poly.entity_id
_entity_poly.type
_entity_poly.pdbx_seq_one_letter_code
_entity_poly.pdbx_strand_id
1 'polypeptide(L)'
;MPIGSIINGCSVILGGMLGCVLGKKLDSELQDKLQMVFAVCSMSMGIGTIVLMQNIPAVIFSVIFGTVVGHVCHLEESVNKAAKSMQKIILRLLGSHSTLPTEGKDDILLTVIVLFCASGTGIYGSMISSMTGDHSILIAKSILDLFTALIFSCSLGLVVSMVAIPQMIIFLILFFCAGVIYPLCTPEMIGDFKACGGCIMLATGFRMVRLKQFPVADMIPSMALVMPISWLWMNYVLPFVS
;
A
#
# COMPACT_ATOMS: atom_id res chain seq x y z
N MET A 1 -14.92 -12.85 -1.21
CA MET A 1 -15.53 -11.50 -0.98
C MET A 1 -14.45 -10.52 -0.55
N PRO A 2 -14.46 -9.25 -0.95
CA PRO A 2 -13.41 -8.26 -0.62
C PRO A 2 -13.54 -7.69 0.81
N ILE A 3 -13.70 -8.58 1.80
CA ILE A 3 -13.95 -8.20 3.20
C ILE A 3 -12.83 -7.32 3.75
N GLY A 4 -11.58 -7.69 3.51
CA GLY A 4 -10.43 -6.93 3.99
C GLY A 4 -10.39 -5.50 3.44
N SER A 5 -10.72 -5.30 2.15
CA SER A 5 -10.76 -3.97 1.52
C SER A 5 -11.88 -3.10 2.10
N ILE A 6 -13.04 -3.70 2.40
CA ILE A 6 -14.17 -3.00 3.02
C ILE A 6 -13.82 -2.59 4.46
N ILE A 7 -13.27 -3.52 5.25
CA ILE A 7 -12.82 -3.23 6.63
C ILE A 7 -11.80 -2.10 6.62
N ASN A 8 -10.84 -2.13 5.68
CA ASN A 8 -9.83 -1.09 5.59
C ASN A 8 -10.43 0.29 5.25
N GLY A 9 -11.33 0.37 4.27
CA GLY A 9 -12.03 1.62 3.96
C GLY A 9 -12.84 2.16 5.13
N CYS A 10 -13.59 1.29 5.83
CA CYS A 10 -14.32 1.68 7.04
C CYS A 10 -13.37 2.20 8.14
N SER A 11 -12.21 1.57 8.32
CA SER A 11 -11.20 2.00 9.30
C SER A 11 -10.67 3.40 9.03
N VAL A 12 -10.40 3.74 7.75
CA VAL A 12 -9.98 5.09 7.36
C VAL A 12 -11.07 6.13 7.62
N ILE A 13 -12.33 5.79 7.30
CA ILE A 13 -13.47 6.67 7.59
C ILE A 13 -13.60 6.92 9.08
N LEU A 14 -13.60 5.85 9.89
CA LEU A 14 -13.72 5.94 11.34
C LEU A 14 -12.55 6.69 11.96
N GLY A 15 -11.32 6.40 11.55
CA GLY A 15 -10.12 7.10 12.01
C GLY A 15 -10.18 8.60 11.70
N GLY A 16 -10.58 8.95 10.47
CA GLY A 16 -10.76 10.33 10.05
C GLY A 16 -11.82 11.08 10.85
N MET A 17 -12.97 10.45 11.12
CA MET A 17 -14.03 11.03 11.95
C MET A 17 -13.57 11.21 13.39
N LEU A 18 -12.96 10.20 14.00
CA LEU A 18 -12.44 10.25 15.36
C LEU A 18 -11.37 11.33 15.52
N GLY A 19 -10.44 11.44 14.57
CA GLY A 19 -9.41 12.48 14.59
C GLY A 19 -9.98 13.89 14.48
N CYS A 20 -11.03 14.07 13.69
CA CYS A 20 -11.73 15.35 13.62
C CYS A 20 -12.37 15.75 14.95
N VAL A 21 -12.93 14.78 15.70
CA VAL A 21 -13.53 15.02 17.03
C VAL A 21 -12.46 15.25 18.10
N LEU A 22 -11.39 14.46 18.08
CA LEU A 22 -10.27 14.61 19.03
C LEU A 22 -9.49 15.92 18.81
N GLY A 23 -9.49 16.44 17.58
CA GLY A 23 -8.92 17.73 17.22
C GLY A 23 -7.45 17.85 17.60
N LYS A 24 -7.07 19.05 18.08
CA LYS A 24 -5.67 19.39 18.44
C LYS A 24 -5.16 18.76 19.76
N LYS A 25 -5.85 17.75 20.30
CA LYS A 25 -5.47 17.13 21.58
C LYS A 25 -4.29 16.17 21.48
N LEU A 26 -3.95 15.71 20.26
CA LEU A 26 -2.79 14.86 20.05
C LEU A 26 -1.53 15.71 19.87
N ASP A 27 -0.57 15.50 20.76
CA ASP A 27 0.74 16.11 20.69
C ASP A 27 1.51 15.65 19.43
N SER A 28 2.22 16.57 18.78
CA SER A 28 3.02 16.29 17.58
C SER A 28 4.11 15.24 17.83
N GLU A 29 4.69 15.24 19.03
CA GLU A 29 5.70 14.24 19.41
C GLU A 29 5.10 12.83 19.46
N LEU A 30 3.88 12.69 19.98
CA LEU A 30 3.18 11.40 19.99
C LEU A 30 2.83 10.94 18.56
N GLN A 31 2.43 11.87 17.68
CA GLN A 31 2.15 11.55 16.27
C GLN A 31 3.38 10.97 15.56
N ASP A 32 4.55 11.60 15.74
CA ASP A 32 5.81 11.13 15.14
C ASP A 32 6.23 9.77 15.71
N LYS A 33 6.12 9.57 17.02
CA LYS A 33 6.40 8.27 17.66
C LYS A 33 5.49 7.17 17.14
N LEU A 34 4.20 7.43 16.97
CA LEU A 34 3.26 6.45 16.43
C LEU A 34 3.57 6.11 14.97
N GLN A 35 3.95 7.08 14.14
CA GLN A 35 4.37 6.82 12.76
C GLN A 35 5.59 5.89 12.69
N MET A 36 6.57 6.06 13.59
CA MET A 36 7.73 5.15 13.68
C MET A 36 7.29 3.72 14.06
N VAL A 37 6.37 3.59 15.02
CA VAL A 37 5.82 2.27 15.40
C VAL A 37 5.07 1.62 14.23
N PHE A 38 4.26 2.36 13.49
CA PHE A 38 3.55 1.83 12.31
C PHE A 38 4.52 1.36 11.23
N ALA A 39 5.62 2.08 11.02
CA ALA A 39 6.66 1.65 10.09
C ALA A 39 7.29 0.32 10.52
N VAL A 40 7.60 0.16 11.81
CA VAL A 40 8.12 -1.12 12.36
C VAL A 40 7.10 -2.24 12.17
N CYS A 41 5.81 -2.00 12.41
CA CYS A 41 4.76 -2.99 12.14
C CYS A 41 4.70 -3.38 10.66
N SER A 42 4.78 -2.42 9.75
CA SER A 42 4.82 -2.68 8.30
C SER A 42 6.05 -3.51 7.90
N MET A 43 7.22 -3.17 8.44
CA MET A 43 8.45 -3.93 8.20
C MET A 43 8.34 -5.36 8.76
N SER A 44 7.79 -5.53 9.95
CA SER A 44 7.59 -6.86 10.56
C SER A 44 6.65 -7.75 9.73
N MET A 45 5.56 -7.19 9.21
CA MET A 45 4.69 -7.91 8.26
C MET A 45 5.44 -8.28 6.98
N GLY A 46 6.26 -7.36 6.46
CA GLY A 46 7.10 -7.61 5.28
C GLY A 46 8.08 -8.76 5.51
N ILE A 47 8.80 -8.77 6.62
CA ILE A 47 9.73 -9.84 6.99
C ILE A 47 8.99 -11.18 7.10
N GLY A 48 7.82 -11.20 7.77
CA GLY A 48 7.01 -12.40 7.91
C GLY A 48 6.55 -13.00 6.58
N THR A 49 6.33 -12.18 5.55
CA THR A 49 5.96 -12.67 4.21
C THR A 49 7.17 -13.04 3.36
N ILE A 50 8.32 -12.37 3.53
CA ILE A 50 9.58 -12.73 2.83
C ILE A 50 10.01 -14.16 3.16
N VAL A 51 9.79 -14.62 4.39
CA VAL A 51 10.13 -16.01 4.82
C VAL A 51 9.39 -17.07 3.99
N LEU A 52 8.28 -16.73 3.34
CA LEU A 52 7.51 -17.65 2.49
C LEU A 52 8.10 -17.84 1.08
N MET A 53 9.24 -17.20 0.79
CA MET A 53 9.94 -17.29 -0.50
C MET A 53 10.32 -18.74 -0.83
N GLN A 54 10.01 -19.18 -2.04
CA GLN A 54 10.33 -20.52 -2.52
C GLN A 54 11.57 -20.48 -3.44
N ASN A 55 11.64 -19.51 -4.35
CA ASN A 55 12.69 -19.37 -5.34
C ASN A 55 13.41 -18.03 -5.17
N ILE A 56 14.44 -17.99 -4.30
CA ILE A 56 15.19 -16.77 -3.96
C ILE A 56 15.66 -16.01 -5.22
N PRO A 57 16.33 -16.64 -6.21
CA PRO A 57 16.81 -15.91 -7.38
C PRO A 57 15.69 -15.32 -8.24
N ALA A 58 14.57 -16.04 -8.37
CA ALA A 58 13.42 -15.56 -9.13
C ALA A 58 12.80 -14.30 -8.50
N VAL A 59 12.67 -14.29 -7.18
CA VAL A 59 12.13 -13.13 -6.45
C VAL A 59 13.07 -11.94 -6.53
N ILE A 60 14.38 -12.13 -6.29
CA ILE A 60 15.37 -11.05 -6.37
C ILE A 60 15.39 -10.46 -7.77
N PHE A 61 15.44 -11.30 -8.81
CA PHE A 61 15.42 -10.84 -10.20
C PHE A 61 14.14 -10.06 -10.50
N SER A 62 12.98 -10.55 -10.03
CA SER A 62 11.70 -9.88 -10.21
C SER A 62 11.64 -8.52 -9.55
N VAL A 63 12.16 -8.39 -8.32
CA VAL A 63 12.20 -7.10 -7.61
C VAL A 63 13.08 -6.10 -8.34
N ILE A 64 14.28 -6.51 -8.76
CA ILE A 64 15.22 -5.64 -9.48
C ILE A 64 14.63 -5.23 -10.84
N PHE A 65 14.26 -6.22 -11.65
CA PHE A 65 13.79 -5.98 -13.01
C PHE A 65 12.45 -5.24 -13.02
N GLY A 66 11.53 -5.61 -12.11
CA GLY A 66 10.26 -4.92 -11.94
C GLY A 66 10.41 -3.46 -11.55
N THR A 67 11.38 -3.14 -10.67
CA THR A 67 11.69 -1.76 -10.31
C THR A 67 12.25 -0.98 -11.50
N VAL A 68 13.13 -1.60 -12.31
CA VAL A 68 13.63 -0.98 -13.56
C VAL A 68 12.48 -0.69 -14.52
N VAL A 69 11.57 -1.64 -14.73
CA VAL A 69 10.40 -1.45 -15.58
C VAL A 69 9.52 -0.31 -15.03
N GLY A 70 9.25 -0.29 -13.73
CA GLY A 70 8.47 0.77 -13.09
C GLY A 70 9.09 2.16 -13.28
N HIS A 71 10.41 2.23 -13.11
CA HIS A 71 11.16 3.47 -13.32
C HIS A 71 11.10 3.96 -14.78
N VAL A 72 11.32 3.06 -15.74
CA VAL A 72 11.22 3.38 -17.18
C VAL A 72 9.80 3.82 -17.56
N CYS A 73 8.77 3.22 -16.94
CA CYS A 73 7.38 3.61 -17.13
C CYS A 73 6.97 4.86 -16.32
N HIS A 74 7.88 5.47 -15.57
CA HIS A 74 7.62 6.64 -14.72
C HIS A 74 6.42 6.44 -13.77
N LEU A 75 6.33 5.27 -13.12
CA LEU A 75 5.17 4.93 -12.29
C LEU A 75 5.05 5.81 -11.05
N GLU A 76 6.16 6.15 -10.38
CA GLU A 76 6.14 7.07 -9.23
C GLU A 76 5.55 8.43 -9.62
N GLU A 77 5.93 8.98 -10.80
CA GLU A 77 5.35 10.23 -11.30
C GLU A 77 3.87 10.09 -11.67
N SER A 78 3.49 8.96 -12.27
CA SER A 78 2.11 8.67 -12.64
C SER A 78 1.21 8.54 -11.42
N VAL A 79 1.68 7.87 -10.37
CA VAL A 79 0.99 7.78 -9.08
C VAL A 79 0.83 9.16 -8.45
N ASN A 80 1.87 9.99 -8.46
CA ASN A 80 1.80 11.36 -7.94
C ASN A 80 0.82 12.24 -8.74
N LYS A 81 0.79 12.11 -10.07
CA LYS A 81 -0.20 12.81 -10.92
C LYS A 81 -1.64 12.36 -10.63
N ALA A 82 -1.84 11.04 -10.46
CA ALA A 82 -3.14 10.49 -10.09
C ALA A 82 -3.59 10.99 -8.70
N ALA A 83 -2.69 10.99 -7.72
CA ALA A 83 -2.97 11.49 -6.38
C ALA A 83 -3.35 12.99 -6.39
N LYS A 84 -2.67 13.83 -7.18
CA LYS A 84 -3.04 15.24 -7.39
C LYS A 84 -4.43 15.40 -8.01
N SER A 85 -4.80 14.52 -8.94
CA SER A 85 -6.14 14.51 -9.54
C SER A 85 -7.21 14.11 -8.53
N MET A 86 -6.93 13.08 -7.72
CA MET A 86 -7.80 12.65 -6.61
C MET A 86 -7.98 13.76 -5.58
N GLN A 87 -6.91 14.44 -5.19
CA GLN A 87 -6.95 15.59 -4.29
C GLN A 87 -7.91 16.67 -4.80
N LYS A 88 -7.81 17.05 -6.07
CA LYS A 88 -8.72 18.04 -6.68
C LYS A 88 -10.19 17.59 -6.63
N ILE A 89 -10.45 16.32 -6.87
CA ILE A 89 -11.81 15.75 -6.82
C ILE A 89 -12.35 15.78 -5.37
N ILE A 90 -11.56 15.34 -4.40
CA ILE A 90 -11.91 15.32 -2.98
C ILE A 90 -12.23 16.75 -2.50
N LEU A 91 -11.38 17.72 -2.83
CA LEU A 91 -11.60 19.12 -2.44
C LEU A 91 -12.86 19.72 -3.11
N ARG A 92 -13.17 19.35 -4.36
CA ARG A 92 -14.41 19.77 -5.01
C ARG A 92 -15.66 19.20 -4.36
N LEU A 93 -15.62 17.93 -3.93
CA LEU A 93 -16.74 17.25 -3.25
C LEU A 93 -17.06 17.86 -1.88
N LEU A 94 -16.05 18.38 -1.19
CA LEU A 94 -16.24 19.07 0.10
C LEU A 94 -16.83 20.48 -0.04
N GLY A 95 -16.91 21.03 -1.26
CA GLY A 95 -17.52 22.34 -1.56
C GLY A 95 -16.62 23.53 -1.16
N SER A 96 -17.04 24.73 -1.58
CA SER A 96 -16.34 26.01 -1.33
C SER A 96 -16.11 26.40 0.13
N HIS A 97 -16.64 25.65 1.08
CA HIS A 97 -16.48 25.91 2.51
C HIS A 97 -15.21 25.31 3.12
N SER A 98 -14.51 24.46 2.41
CA SER A 98 -13.22 23.94 2.86
C SER A 98 -12.06 24.59 2.09
N THR A 99 -11.93 25.89 2.18
CA THR A 99 -10.62 26.53 2.04
C THR A 99 -9.78 25.94 3.15
N LEU A 100 -8.88 25.01 2.77
CA LEU A 100 -7.80 24.62 3.69
C LEU A 100 -6.96 25.88 3.91
N PRO A 101 -7.12 26.61 5.02
CA PRO A 101 -6.48 27.90 5.15
C PRO A 101 -5.12 27.69 5.75
N THR A 102 -4.14 27.25 4.99
CA THR A 102 -2.73 27.40 5.34
C THR A 102 -1.83 26.76 4.28
N GLU A 103 -0.86 27.49 3.83
CA GLU A 103 0.29 26.97 3.05
C GLU A 103 0.81 25.68 3.68
N GLY A 104 0.98 24.63 2.86
CA GLY A 104 1.49 23.32 3.30
C GLY A 104 0.45 22.21 3.55
N LYS A 105 -0.83 22.51 3.78
CA LYS A 105 -1.86 21.45 3.99
C LYS A 105 -2.17 20.67 2.71
N ASP A 106 -2.02 21.29 1.56
CA ASP A 106 -2.19 20.62 0.27
C ASP A 106 -1.14 19.53 0.04
N ASP A 107 0.11 19.76 0.45
CA ASP A 107 1.19 18.80 0.35
C ASP A 107 1.00 17.64 1.34
N ILE A 108 0.49 17.95 2.55
CA ILE A 108 0.16 16.93 3.54
C ILE A 108 -1.00 16.06 3.02
N LEU A 109 -2.05 16.64 2.46
CA LEU A 109 -3.17 15.88 1.90
C LEU A 109 -2.71 15.00 0.73
N LEU A 110 -1.86 15.52 -0.15
CA LEU A 110 -1.26 14.72 -1.23
C LEU A 110 -0.48 13.53 -0.67
N THR A 111 0.32 13.75 0.37
CA THR A 111 1.08 12.69 1.04
C THR A 111 0.15 11.64 1.63
N VAL A 112 -0.95 12.04 2.26
CA VAL A 112 -1.96 11.13 2.82
C VAL A 112 -2.62 10.29 1.72
N ILE A 113 -3.00 10.89 0.59
CA ILE A 113 -3.58 10.18 -0.55
C ILE A 113 -2.60 9.11 -1.07
N VAL A 114 -1.33 9.47 -1.28
CA VAL A 114 -0.30 8.52 -1.73
C VAL A 114 -0.08 7.42 -0.70
N LEU A 115 -0.02 7.77 0.59
CA LEU A 115 0.20 6.82 1.68
C LEU A 115 -0.91 5.77 1.77
N PHE A 116 -2.17 6.17 1.62
CA PHE A 116 -3.30 5.24 1.68
C PHE A 116 -3.53 4.49 0.37
N CYS A 117 -3.52 5.18 -0.77
CA CYS A 117 -3.91 4.62 -2.06
C CYS A 117 -2.80 3.84 -2.76
N ALA A 118 -1.54 4.25 -2.58
CA ALA A 118 -0.37 3.67 -3.25
C ALA A 118 0.57 2.93 -2.29
N SER A 119 0.06 2.48 -1.14
CA SER A 119 0.87 1.74 -0.18
C SER A 119 1.09 0.30 -0.64
N GLY A 120 2.34 -0.16 -0.58
CA GLY A 120 2.69 -1.54 -0.94
C GLY A 120 1.93 -2.59 -0.13
N THR A 121 1.68 -2.34 1.15
CA THR A 121 0.88 -3.21 2.03
C THR A 121 -0.57 -3.33 1.54
N GLY A 122 -1.17 -2.23 1.08
CA GLY A 122 -2.54 -2.23 0.59
C GLY A 122 -2.69 -2.92 -0.76
N ILE A 123 -1.77 -2.65 -1.68
CA ILE A 123 -1.74 -3.28 -3.01
C ILE A 123 -1.56 -4.78 -2.86
N TYR A 124 -0.51 -5.21 -2.17
CA TYR A 124 -0.25 -6.62 -1.90
C TYR A 124 -1.40 -7.29 -1.14
N GLY A 125 -1.87 -6.67 -0.05
CA GLY A 125 -2.94 -7.21 0.78
C GLY A 125 -4.26 -7.41 0.02
N SER A 126 -4.59 -6.50 -0.91
CA SER A 126 -5.78 -6.64 -1.75
C SER A 126 -5.67 -7.81 -2.72
N MET A 127 -4.50 -7.98 -3.34
CA MET A 127 -4.26 -9.05 -4.29
C MET A 127 -4.23 -10.42 -3.59
N ILE A 128 -3.49 -10.56 -2.48
CA ILE A 128 -3.43 -11.83 -1.75
C ILE A 128 -4.77 -12.23 -1.13
N SER A 129 -5.53 -11.25 -0.66
CA SER A 129 -6.88 -11.44 -0.13
C SER A 129 -7.82 -12.07 -1.18
N SER A 130 -7.66 -11.71 -2.46
CA SER A 130 -8.41 -12.32 -3.56
C SER A 130 -7.91 -13.72 -3.91
N MET A 131 -6.59 -13.90 -3.93
CA MET A 131 -5.95 -15.13 -4.38
C MET A 131 -6.09 -16.29 -3.38
N THR A 132 -5.95 -15.99 -2.10
CA THR A 132 -5.90 -17.04 -1.06
C THR A 132 -7.07 -17.01 -0.07
N GLY A 133 -7.89 -15.94 -0.11
CA GLY A 133 -8.93 -15.71 0.91
C GLY A 133 -8.38 -15.24 2.27
N ASP A 134 -7.06 -15.04 2.38
CA ASP A 134 -6.42 -14.53 3.60
C ASP A 134 -6.48 -13.00 3.65
N HIS A 135 -7.26 -12.48 4.58
CA HIS A 135 -7.45 -11.05 4.79
C HIS A 135 -6.52 -10.43 5.85
N SER A 136 -5.65 -11.24 6.47
CA SER A 136 -4.84 -10.84 7.64
C SER A 136 -4.03 -9.58 7.39
N ILE A 137 -3.38 -9.46 6.24
CA ILE A 137 -2.58 -8.29 5.86
C ILE A 137 -3.45 -7.02 5.78
N LEU A 138 -4.63 -7.10 5.16
CA LEU A 138 -5.53 -5.96 5.07
C LEU A 138 -6.14 -5.59 6.43
N ILE A 139 -6.41 -6.58 7.29
CA ILE A 139 -6.90 -6.33 8.65
C ILE A 139 -5.82 -5.63 9.48
N ALA A 140 -4.57 -6.12 9.43
CA ALA A 140 -3.44 -5.47 10.10
C ALA A 140 -3.24 -4.04 9.57
N LYS A 141 -3.29 -3.86 8.24
CA LYS A 141 -3.27 -2.53 7.63
C LYS A 141 -4.43 -1.66 8.10
N SER A 142 -5.63 -2.22 8.27
CA SER A 142 -6.81 -1.46 8.73
C SER A 142 -6.59 -0.83 10.10
N ILE A 143 -5.89 -1.55 10.99
CA ILE A 143 -5.50 -1.01 12.30
C ILE A 143 -4.52 0.16 12.12
N LEU A 144 -3.48 -0.01 11.30
CA LEU A 144 -2.51 1.05 11.03
C LEU A 144 -3.16 2.27 10.39
N ASP A 145 -4.02 2.05 9.41
CA ASP A 145 -4.72 3.11 8.68
C ASP A 145 -5.71 3.87 9.56
N LEU A 146 -6.40 3.20 10.48
CA LEU A 146 -7.28 3.84 11.46
C LEU A 146 -6.54 4.90 12.29
N PHE A 147 -5.41 4.52 12.88
CA PHE A 147 -4.62 5.45 13.68
C PHE A 147 -3.93 6.51 12.83
N THR A 148 -3.46 6.15 11.63
CA THR A 148 -2.87 7.11 10.69
C THR A 148 -3.90 8.14 10.24
N ALA A 149 -5.11 7.71 9.88
CA ALA A 149 -6.21 8.60 9.52
C ALA A 149 -6.62 9.50 10.68
N LEU A 150 -6.66 8.97 11.90
CA LEU A 150 -6.94 9.73 13.11
C LEU A 150 -5.91 10.86 13.30
N ILE A 151 -4.61 10.54 13.19
CA ILE A 151 -3.51 11.51 13.34
C ILE A 151 -3.63 12.63 12.30
N PHE A 152 -3.72 12.27 11.01
CA PHE A 152 -3.79 13.28 9.95
C PHE A 152 -5.09 14.09 9.98
N SER A 153 -6.19 13.51 10.43
CA SER A 153 -7.46 14.21 10.54
C SER A 153 -7.45 15.28 11.64
N CYS A 154 -6.60 15.17 12.65
CA CYS A 154 -6.41 16.24 13.63
C CYS A 154 -5.94 17.57 12.99
N SER A 155 -5.19 17.50 11.90
CA SER A 155 -4.67 18.68 11.18
C SER A 155 -5.45 19.02 9.90
N LEU A 156 -5.92 18.00 9.18
CA LEU A 156 -6.60 18.15 7.90
C LEU A 156 -8.14 18.14 8.02
N GLY A 157 -8.69 17.62 9.13
CA GLY A 157 -10.14 17.48 9.31
C GLY A 157 -10.73 16.30 8.54
N LEU A 158 -12.04 16.37 8.27
CA LEU A 158 -12.81 15.28 7.63
C LEU A 158 -12.37 14.91 6.20
N VAL A 159 -11.55 15.73 5.55
CA VAL A 159 -11.03 15.43 4.20
C VAL A 159 -10.27 14.10 4.16
N VAL A 160 -9.64 13.70 5.26
CA VAL A 160 -8.93 12.41 5.37
C VAL A 160 -9.91 11.23 5.22
N SER A 161 -11.12 11.31 5.79
CA SER A 161 -12.15 10.27 5.61
C SER A 161 -12.56 10.08 4.15
N MET A 162 -12.53 11.15 3.34
CA MET A 162 -12.86 11.09 1.91
C MET A 162 -11.82 10.32 1.09
N VAL A 163 -10.57 10.21 1.59
CA VAL A 163 -9.51 9.43 0.93
C VAL A 163 -9.84 7.92 0.93
N ALA A 164 -10.70 7.45 1.84
CA ALA A 164 -11.17 6.08 1.85
C ALA A 164 -11.88 5.67 0.55
N ILE A 165 -12.53 6.62 -0.14
CA ILE A 165 -13.29 6.32 -1.37
C ILE A 165 -12.34 5.89 -2.49
N PRO A 166 -11.36 6.70 -2.94
CA PRO A 166 -10.42 6.27 -3.98
C PRO A 166 -9.57 5.07 -3.55
N GLN A 167 -9.17 4.99 -2.28
CA GLN A 167 -8.44 3.84 -1.74
C GLN A 167 -9.25 2.55 -1.91
N MET A 168 -10.51 2.54 -1.52
CA MET A 168 -11.38 1.37 -1.62
C MET A 168 -11.61 0.95 -3.07
N ILE A 169 -11.79 1.92 -3.99
CA ILE A 169 -11.92 1.65 -5.43
C ILE A 169 -10.66 0.96 -5.96
N ILE A 170 -9.48 1.47 -5.64
CA ILE A 170 -8.20 0.88 -6.07
C ILE A 170 -8.06 -0.54 -5.54
N PHE A 171 -8.34 -0.76 -4.25
CA PHE A 171 -8.22 -2.08 -3.63
C PHE A 171 -9.23 -3.09 -4.20
N LEU A 172 -10.44 -2.65 -4.54
CA LEU A 172 -11.43 -3.50 -5.22
C LEU A 172 -10.98 -3.87 -6.65
N ILE A 173 -10.45 -2.92 -7.42
CA ILE A 173 -9.91 -3.21 -8.75
C ILE A 173 -8.79 -4.24 -8.65
N LEU A 174 -7.83 -4.04 -7.75
CA LEU A 174 -6.72 -4.98 -7.53
C LEU A 174 -7.21 -6.36 -7.07
N PHE A 175 -8.21 -6.40 -6.19
CA PHE A 175 -8.83 -7.64 -5.73
C PHE A 175 -9.42 -8.42 -6.91
N PHE A 176 -10.22 -7.80 -7.76
CA PHE A 176 -10.84 -8.49 -8.90
C PHE A 176 -9.81 -8.89 -9.95
N CYS A 177 -8.82 -8.05 -10.26
CA CYS A 177 -7.75 -8.37 -11.19
C CYS A 177 -6.93 -9.59 -10.71
N ALA A 178 -6.59 -9.64 -9.43
CA ALA A 178 -5.84 -10.77 -8.86
C ALA A 178 -6.62 -12.08 -8.89
N GLY A 179 -7.95 -12.02 -8.65
CA GLY A 179 -8.82 -13.20 -8.74
C GLY A 179 -8.88 -13.85 -10.12
N VAL A 180 -8.70 -13.06 -11.18
CA VAL A 180 -8.62 -13.58 -12.56
C VAL A 180 -7.30 -14.31 -12.82
N ILE A 181 -6.21 -13.85 -12.21
CA ILE A 181 -4.87 -14.42 -12.40
C ILE A 181 -4.67 -15.68 -11.54
N TYR A 182 -5.29 -15.73 -10.36
CA TYR A 182 -5.09 -16.80 -9.37
C TYR A 182 -5.18 -18.24 -9.90
N PRO A 183 -6.17 -18.61 -10.75
CA PRO A 183 -6.29 -19.97 -11.26
C PRO A 183 -5.09 -20.45 -12.13
N LEU A 184 -4.24 -19.51 -12.56
CA LEU A 184 -3.04 -19.78 -13.37
C LEU A 184 -1.78 -19.95 -12.51
N CYS A 185 -1.89 -19.79 -11.19
CA CYS A 185 -0.76 -19.75 -10.26
C CYS A 185 -0.57 -21.09 -9.54
N THR A 186 0.67 -21.53 -9.39
CA THR A 186 1.02 -22.65 -8.50
C THR A 186 1.26 -22.14 -7.07
N PRO A 187 1.24 -23.05 -6.05
CA PRO A 187 1.54 -22.66 -4.67
C PRO A 187 2.91 -21.99 -4.51
N GLU A 188 3.91 -22.43 -5.26
CA GLU A 188 5.27 -21.87 -5.25
C GLU A 188 5.29 -20.45 -5.82
N MET A 189 4.60 -20.22 -6.95
CA MET A 189 4.44 -18.87 -7.52
C MET A 189 3.75 -17.93 -6.52
N ILE A 190 2.77 -18.42 -5.76
CA ILE A 190 2.09 -17.63 -4.72
C ILE A 190 3.06 -17.34 -3.56
N GLY A 191 3.91 -18.28 -3.16
CA GLY A 191 4.97 -18.06 -2.16
C GLY A 191 5.93 -16.95 -2.59
N ASP A 192 6.41 -17.00 -3.83
CA ASP A 192 7.30 -15.98 -4.40
C ASP A 192 6.60 -14.61 -4.56
N PHE A 193 5.32 -14.62 -4.94
CA PHE A 193 4.50 -13.40 -4.96
C PHE A 193 4.37 -12.77 -3.57
N LYS A 194 4.10 -13.58 -2.54
CA LYS A 194 4.05 -13.12 -1.14
C LYS A 194 5.38 -12.51 -0.72
N ALA A 195 6.49 -13.14 -1.03
CA ALA A 195 7.83 -12.66 -0.71
C ALA A 195 8.16 -11.33 -1.42
N CYS A 196 7.79 -11.21 -2.70
CA CYS A 196 7.92 -9.96 -3.46
C CYS A 196 7.10 -8.83 -2.81
N GLY A 197 5.86 -9.09 -2.42
CA GLY A 197 5.02 -8.16 -1.65
C GLY A 197 5.64 -7.78 -0.31
N GLY A 198 6.30 -8.73 0.36
CA GLY A 198 7.06 -8.50 1.59
C GLY A 198 8.21 -7.52 1.40
N CYS A 199 8.96 -7.60 0.30
CA CYS A 199 10.01 -6.64 -0.05
C CYS A 199 9.44 -5.22 -0.23
N ILE A 200 8.28 -5.09 -0.86
CA ILE A 200 7.61 -3.79 -1.04
C ILE A 200 7.09 -3.24 0.31
N MET A 201 6.56 -4.10 1.18
CA MET A 201 6.15 -3.69 2.53
C MET A 201 7.33 -3.21 3.38
N LEU A 202 8.48 -3.88 3.27
CA LEU A 202 9.71 -3.47 3.94
C LEU A 202 10.20 -2.11 3.44
N ALA A 203 10.22 -1.90 2.11
CA ALA A 203 10.55 -0.62 1.49
C ALA A 203 9.57 0.50 1.92
N THR A 204 8.28 0.19 2.04
CA THR A 204 7.26 1.12 2.55
C THR A 204 7.57 1.53 4.00
N GLY A 205 7.95 0.59 4.86
CA GLY A 205 8.34 0.88 6.24
C GLY A 205 9.54 1.82 6.33
N PHE A 206 10.59 1.59 5.54
CA PHE A 206 11.74 2.50 5.47
C PHE A 206 11.37 3.91 4.97
N ARG A 207 10.44 4.01 4.01
CA ARG A 207 9.91 5.29 3.54
C ARG A 207 9.12 6.03 4.64
N MET A 208 8.34 5.30 5.44
CA MET A 208 7.54 5.88 6.54
C MET A 208 8.42 6.49 7.65
N VAL A 209 9.54 5.86 8.02
CA VAL A 209 10.51 6.44 8.97
C VAL A 209 11.40 7.51 8.35
N ARG A 210 11.18 7.87 7.08
CA ARG A 210 11.94 8.87 6.34
C ARG A 210 13.45 8.58 6.26
N LEU A 211 13.83 7.31 6.45
CA LEU A 211 15.23 6.90 6.38
C LEU A 211 15.80 7.12 4.97
N LYS A 212 15.02 6.74 3.95
CA LYS A 212 15.30 6.99 2.53
C LYS A 212 13.99 6.90 1.73
N GLN A 213 13.89 7.69 0.65
CA GLN A 213 12.73 7.64 -0.25
C GLN A 213 12.87 6.43 -1.19
N PHE A 214 12.35 5.28 -0.76
CA PHE A 214 12.27 4.10 -1.62
C PHE A 214 11.20 4.31 -2.72
N PRO A 215 11.48 3.91 -3.98
CA PRO A 215 10.56 4.06 -5.10
C PRO A 215 9.47 2.97 -5.06
N VAL A 216 8.61 3.00 -4.04
CA VAL A 216 7.61 1.95 -3.77
C VAL A 216 6.67 1.75 -4.97
N ALA A 217 6.27 2.82 -5.64
CA ALA A 217 5.40 2.72 -6.81
C ALA A 217 6.13 2.06 -8.00
N ASP A 218 7.41 2.36 -8.21
CA ASP A 218 8.21 1.72 -9.26
C ASP A 218 8.46 0.23 -8.96
N MET A 219 8.35 -0.20 -7.70
CA MET A 219 8.47 -1.61 -7.33
C MET A 219 7.21 -2.43 -7.63
N ILE A 220 6.03 -1.81 -7.83
CA ILE A 220 4.75 -2.53 -8.04
C ILE A 220 4.79 -3.53 -9.21
N PRO A 221 5.40 -3.24 -10.37
CA PRO A 221 5.48 -4.20 -11.48
C PRO A 221 6.17 -5.51 -11.12
N SER A 222 7.04 -5.53 -10.10
CA SER A 222 7.69 -6.75 -9.64
C SER A 222 6.69 -7.82 -9.19
N MET A 223 5.55 -7.40 -8.63
CA MET A 223 4.48 -8.32 -8.22
C MET A 223 3.82 -9.02 -9.41
N ALA A 224 3.68 -8.34 -10.54
CA ALA A 224 3.18 -8.96 -11.76
C ALA A 224 4.24 -9.84 -12.42
N LEU A 225 5.49 -9.41 -12.43
CA LEU A 225 6.61 -10.10 -13.07
C LEU A 225 7.06 -11.33 -12.31
N VAL A 226 6.93 -11.38 -10.99
CA VAL A 226 7.35 -12.53 -10.20
C VAL A 226 6.61 -13.82 -10.58
N MET A 227 5.35 -13.71 -11.00
CA MET A 227 4.56 -14.87 -11.42
C MET A 227 5.17 -15.59 -12.63
N PRO A 228 5.34 -14.96 -13.80
CA PRO A 228 5.96 -15.61 -14.95
C PRO A 228 7.44 -15.95 -14.71
N ILE A 229 8.19 -15.13 -13.96
CA ILE A 229 9.60 -15.38 -13.69
C ILE A 229 9.77 -16.61 -12.79
N SER A 230 8.95 -16.75 -11.74
CA SER A 230 8.95 -17.93 -10.87
C SER A 230 8.58 -19.20 -11.66
N TRP A 231 7.57 -19.11 -12.53
CA TRP A 231 7.21 -20.22 -13.44
C TRP A 231 8.36 -20.62 -14.36
N LEU A 232 9.01 -19.65 -15.02
CA LEU A 232 10.18 -19.90 -15.88
C LEU A 232 11.33 -20.49 -15.08
N TRP A 233 11.58 -19.99 -13.88
CA TRP A 233 12.63 -20.50 -13.01
C TRP A 233 12.41 -21.97 -12.68
N MET A 234 11.22 -22.35 -12.26
CA MET A 234 10.90 -23.73 -11.87
C MET A 234 10.96 -24.70 -13.04
N ASN A 235 10.51 -24.30 -14.21
CA ASN A 235 10.40 -25.22 -15.36
C ASN A 235 11.68 -25.32 -16.20
N TYR A 236 12.50 -24.27 -16.25
CA TYR A 236 13.67 -24.22 -17.14
C TYR A 236 15.00 -24.09 -16.43
N VAL A 237 15.08 -23.38 -15.29
CA VAL A 237 16.35 -23.13 -14.62
C VAL A 237 16.62 -24.14 -13.51
N LEU A 238 15.64 -24.38 -12.65
CA LEU A 238 15.79 -25.29 -11.52
C LEU A 238 16.22 -26.70 -11.92
N PRO A 239 15.71 -27.32 -13.02
CA PRO A 239 16.15 -28.64 -13.46
C PRO A 239 17.61 -28.74 -13.91
N PHE A 240 18.27 -27.60 -14.23
CA PHE A 240 19.68 -27.55 -14.61
C PHE A 240 20.61 -27.25 -13.43
N VAL A 241 20.08 -26.75 -12.32
CA VAL A 241 20.86 -26.29 -11.16
C VAL A 241 20.70 -27.21 -9.94
N SER A 242 19.64 -28.01 -9.92
CA SER A 242 19.38 -29.06 -8.93
C SER A 242 19.97 -30.41 -9.41
#